data_3b1540313f5287d663c6f72bc00e3cc8
#
_entry.id   3b1540313f5287d663c6f72bc00e3cc8
#
_cell.length_a   1.000
_cell.length_b   1.000
_cell.length_c   1.000
_cell.angle_alpha   90.00
_cell.angle_beta   90.00
_cell.angle_gamma   90.00
#
_symmetry.space_group_name_H-M   'P 1'
#
loop_
_entity.id
_entity.type
_entity.pdbx_description
1 polymer ?
#
loop_
_entity_poly.entity_id
_entity_poly.type
_entity_poly.pdbx_seq_one_letter_code
_entity_poly.pdbx_strand_id
1 'polypeptide(L)'
;MKHPLFFIFLLIAAGLMFFSGCISFRAHPVGVVPSAKHMTLPDYEVLGEAEGMSSSFMMFWVFPVTPAADNSEAIEDAIKSKGGDNLIEAVFTRESKVYIIGTVNNIYVKGKVIRYQRDDRDYPDVKKRK
;
A
#
# COMPACT_ATOMS: atom_id res chain seq x y z
N MET A 1 36.93 -45.10 8.07
CA MET A 1 35.68 -44.62 7.48
C MET A 1 34.62 -44.48 8.60
N LYS A 2 34.63 -43.41 9.41
CA LYS A 2 33.81 -43.40 10.66
C LYS A 2 32.92 -42.16 10.85
N HIS A 3 32.60 -41.33 9.84
CA HIS A 3 31.78 -40.15 10.10
C HIS A 3 30.72 -39.78 9.02
N PRO A 4 29.99 -40.74 8.39
CA PRO A 4 28.89 -40.34 7.51
C PRO A 4 27.72 -39.75 8.32
N LEU A 5 27.49 -40.21 9.54
CA LEU A 5 26.45 -39.71 10.43
C LEU A 5 26.69 -38.24 10.85
N PHE A 6 27.93 -37.88 11.11
CA PHE A 6 28.32 -36.52 11.47
C PHE A 6 28.08 -35.54 10.31
N PHE A 7 28.41 -35.95 9.09
CA PHE A 7 28.14 -35.13 7.88
C PHE A 7 26.64 -34.95 7.63
N ILE A 8 25.85 -35.98 7.85
CA ILE A 8 24.38 -35.89 7.72
C ILE A 8 23.80 -34.94 8.76
N PHE A 9 24.28 -35.02 10.00
CA PHE A 9 23.85 -34.11 11.08
C PHE A 9 24.24 -32.66 10.81
N LEU A 10 25.43 -32.41 10.26
CA LEU A 10 25.91 -31.09 9.88
C LEU A 10 25.06 -30.50 8.73
N LEU A 11 24.69 -31.30 7.74
CA LEU A 11 23.81 -30.90 6.64
C LEU A 11 22.40 -30.55 7.10
N ILE A 12 21.85 -31.34 8.04
CA ILE A 12 20.52 -31.05 8.61
C ILE A 12 20.57 -29.78 9.48
N ALA A 13 21.61 -29.58 10.28
CA ALA A 13 21.79 -28.39 11.10
C ALA A 13 21.97 -27.13 10.22
N ALA A 14 22.73 -27.22 9.14
CA ALA A 14 22.87 -26.14 8.15
C ALA A 14 21.53 -25.84 7.45
N GLY A 15 20.79 -26.88 7.07
CA GLY A 15 19.45 -26.72 6.47
C GLY A 15 18.47 -26.02 7.39
N LEU A 16 18.46 -26.32 8.67
CA LEU A 16 17.59 -25.69 9.67
C LEU A 16 17.93 -24.21 9.89
N MET A 17 19.18 -23.79 9.74
CA MET A 17 19.56 -22.37 9.82
C MET A 17 19.04 -21.53 8.64
N PHE A 18 18.84 -22.12 7.47
CA PHE A 18 18.28 -21.41 6.30
C PHE A 18 16.76 -21.20 6.40
N PHE A 19 16.05 -21.94 7.25
CA PHE A 19 14.58 -21.83 7.38
C PHE A 19 14.11 -20.76 8.39
N SER A 20 14.98 -20.15 9.15
CA SER A 20 14.61 -19.24 10.25
C SER A 20 14.60 -17.76 9.91
N GLY A 21 14.64 -17.36 8.65
CA GLY A 21 14.81 -15.97 8.23
C GLY A 21 13.61 -15.33 7.55
N CYS A 22 12.51 -15.04 8.26
CA CYS A 22 11.61 -13.97 7.82
C CYS A 22 12.13 -12.64 8.32
N ILE A 23 12.84 -11.88 7.47
CA ILE A 23 13.25 -10.52 7.78
C ILE A 23 12.14 -9.57 7.34
N SER A 24 11.46 -8.96 8.29
CA SER A 24 10.47 -7.92 8.04
C SER A 24 11.12 -6.56 8.26
N PHE A 25 11.21 -5.76 7.20
CA PHE A 25 11.61 -4.36 7.29
C PHE A 25 10.36 -3.49 7.28
N ARG A 26 10.10 -2.82 8.40
CA ARG A 26 9.07 -1.78 8.46
C ARG A 26 9.75 -0.43 8.24
N ALA A 27 9.51 0.19 7.10
CA ALA A 27 9.94 1.56 6.86
C ALA A 27 9.08 2.53 7.67
N HIS A 28 9.73 3.56 8.21
CA HIS A 28 9.05 4.63 8.93
C HIS A 28 8.11 5.41 7.98
N PRO A 29 7.06 6.06 8.50
CA PRO A 29 6.12 6.84 7.68
C PRO A 29 6.89 7.87 6.86
N VAL A 30 6.70 7.84 5.54
CA VAL A 30 7.33 8.75 4.59
C VAL A 30 6.45 9.99 4.45
N GLY A 31 6.44 10.84 5.45
CA GLY A 31 5.88 12.18 5.33
C GLY A 31 4.36 12.27 5.14
N VAL A 32 3.82 13.42 5.46
CA VAL A 32 2.47 13.84 5.10
C VAL A 32 2.54 14.40 3.68
N VAL A 33 1.89 13.77 2.72
CA VAL A 33 1.73 14.35 1.39
C VAL A 33 0.59 15.38 1.49
N PRO A 34 0.86 16.68 1.31
CA PRO A 34 -0.20 17.65 1.26
C PRO A 34 -1.13 17.28 0.10
N SER A 35 -2.43 17.38 0.32
CA SER A 35 -3.45 17.15 -0.70
C SER A 35 -3.07 17.91 -1.98
N ALA A 36 -2.88 17.20 -3.08
CA ALA A 36 -2.30 17.75 -4.32
C ALA A 36 -3.22 18.73 -5.05
N LYS A 37 -4.39 19.03 -4.52
CA LYS A 37 -5.34 19.94 -5.14
C LYS A 37 -5.79 20.98 -4.13
N HIS A 38 -5.18 22.16 -4.19
CA HIS A 38 -5.74 23.38 -3.61
C HIS A 38 -7.06 23.69 -4.36
N MET A 39 -8.14 23.07 -3.94
CA MET A 39 -9.46 23.53 -4.35
C MET A 39 -9.91 24.59 -3.35
N THR A 40 -10.11 25.77 -3.85
CA THR A 40 -10.83 26.88 -3.20
C THR A 40 -12.33 26.59 -3.09
N LEU A 41 -12.72 25.34 -2.80
CA LEU A 41 -14.10 25.00 -2.54
C LEU A 41 -14.28 24.91 -1.03
N PRO A 42 -15.06 25.81 -0.43
CA PRO A 42 -15.17 25.92 1.01
C PRO A 42 -15.94 24.79 1.68
N ASP A 43 -16.74 24.02 0.93
CA ASP A 43 -17.68 23.09 1.53
C ASP A 43 -17.37 21.63 1.17
N TYR A 44 -16.74 20.94 2.08
CA TYR A 44 -16.61 19.48 2.07
C TYR A 44 -17.07 18.89 3.40
N GLU A 45 -17.65 17.73 3.32
CA GLU A 45 -18.03 16.93 4.48
C GLU A 45 -16.93 15.90 4.77
N VAL A 46 -16.49 15.78 6.03
CA VAL A 46 -15.56 14.74 6.45
C VAL A 46 -16.34 13.47 6.78
N LEU A 47 -16.18 12.42 6.01
CA LEU A 47 -16.85 11.15 6.21
C LEU A 47 -16.21 10.30 7.32
N GLY A 48 -14.95 10.57 7.66
CA GLY A 48 -14.21 9.90 8.72
C GLY A 48 -12.85 9.35 8.27
N GLU A 49 -12.15 8.73 9.21
CA GLU A 49 -10.86 8.09 8.93
C GLU A 49 -11.05 6.81 8.11
N ALA A 50 -10.15 6.59 7.15
CA ALA A 50 -10.07 5.39 6.36
C ALA A 50 -8.63 4.97 6.17
N GLU A 51 -8.46 3.67 5.94
CA GLU A 51 -7.19 3.06 5.58
C GLU A 51 -7.37 2.38 4.23
N GLY A 52 -6.34 2.44 3.40
CA GLY A 52 -6.28 1.74 2.13
C GLY A 52 -4.92 1.09 1.95
N MET A 53 -4.87 0.09 1.07
CA MET A 53 -3.67 -0.72 0.85
C MET A 53 -3.47 -0.99 -0.64
N SER A 54 -2.21 -0.93 -1.06
CA SER A 54 -1.76 -1.51 -2.33
C SER A 54 -0.60 -2.46 -2.05
N SER A 55 -0.58 -3.61 -2.73
CA SER A 55 0.43 -4.63 -2.51
C SER A 55 1.01 -5.16 -3.82
N SER A 56 2.30 -5.49 -3.80
CA SER A 56 2.96 -6.16 -4.92
C SER A 56 3.78 -7.34 -4.44
N PHE A 57 3.85 -8.36 -5.29
CA PHE A 57 4.64 -9.55 -5.04
C PHE A 57 5.68 -9.75 -6.14
N MET A 58 6.94 -9.92 -5.71
CA MET A 58 8.07 -10.27 -6.58
C MET A 58 8.56 -11.66 -6.23
N MET A 59 8.51 -12.58 -7.20
CA MET A 59 9.00 -13.95 -7.05
C MET A 59 10.50 -14.00 -7.36
N PHE A 60 11.25 -14.75 -6.54
CA PHE A 60 12.72 -14.87 -6.62
C PHE A 60 13.43 -13.51 -6.70
N TRP A 61 12.84 -12.46 -6.09
CA TRP A 61 13.36 -11.08 -6.03
C TRP A 61 13.58 -10.39 -7.39
N VAL A 62 13.22 -11.05 -8.50
CA VAL A 62 13.47 -10.57 -9.87
C VAL A 62 12.20 -10.52 -10.72
N PHE A 63 11.30 -11.48 -10.55
CA PHE A 63 10.10 -11.60 -11.38
C PHE A 63 8.89 -10.93 -10.71
N PRO A 64 8.38 -9.81 -11.26
CA PRO A 64 7.14 -9.22 -10.76
C PRO A 64 5.97 -10.13 -11.15
N VAL A 65 5.24 -10.63 -10.16
CA VAL A 65 4.04 -11.46 -10.35
C VAL A 65 2.79 -10.58 -10.39
N THR A 66 2.79 -9.50 -9.60
CA THR A 66 1.72 -8.50 -9.59
C THR A 66 2.27 -7.15 -10.02
N PRO A 67 1.41 -6.21 -10.47
CA PRO A 67 1.81 -4.83 -10.69
C PRO A 67 2.54 -4.25 -9.49
N ALA A 68 3.38 -3.26 -9.71
CA ALA A 68 4.06 -2.57 -8.62
C ALA A 68 3.03 -1.89 -7.71
N ALA A 69 3.22 -2.00 -6.39
CA ALA A 69 2.37 -1.29 -5.45
C ALA A 69 2.44 0.22 -5.69
N ASP A 70 1.29 0.87 -5.80
CA ASP A 70 1.17 2.29 -6.09
C ASP A 70 0.41 3.04 -4.99
N ASN A 71 0.84 4.28 -4.74
CA ASN A 71 0.19 5.16 -3.78
C ASN A 71 -1.23 5.52 -4.21
N SER A 72 -1.46 5.66 -5.53
CA SER A 72 -2.78 6.01 -6.09
C SER A 72 -3.79 4.92 -5.80
N GLU A 73 -3.41 3.65 -5.98
CA GLU A 73 -4.26 2.51 -5.69
C GLU A 73 -4.65 2.43 -4.21
N ALA A 74 -3.68 2.66 -3.31
CA ALA A 74 -3.95 2.70 -1.87
C ALA A 74 -4.90 3.85 -1.49
N ILE A 75 -4.75 5.03 -2.11
CA ILE A 75 -5.66 6.17 -1.90
C ILE A 75 -7.07 5.83 -2.39
N GLU A 76 -7.18 5.27 -3.60
CA GLU A 76 -8.49 4.88 -4.14
C GLU A 76 -9.20 3.84 -3.28
N ASP A 77 -8.46 2.87 -2.75
CA ASP A 77 -9.00 1.86 -1.84
C ASP A 77 -9.56 2.52 -0.56
N ALA A 78 -8.79 3.44 0.05
CA ALA A 78 -9.26 4.21 1.19
C ALA A 78 -10.52 5.02 0.90
N ILE A 79 -10.56 5.74 -0.24
CA ILE A 79 -11.71 6.56 -0.66
C ILE A 79 -12.93 5.69 -0.89
N LYS A 80 -12.78 4.56 -1.60
CA LYS A 80 -13.87 3.62 -1.89
C LYS A 80 -14.46 3.02 -0.63
N SER A 81 -13.67 2.78 0.41
CA SER A 81 -14.11 2.19 1.68
C SER A 81 -15.18 3.04 2.38
N LYS A 82 -15.18 4.36 2.17
CA LYS A 82 -16.13 5.33 2.75
C LYS A 82 -17.07 5.96 1.72
N GLY A 83 -16.86 5.69 0.43
CA GLY A 83 -17.67 6.29 -0.63
C GLY A 83 -17.51 7.80 -0.74
N GLY A 84 -16.33 8.33 -0.50
CA GLY A 84 -15.99 9.75 -0.65
C GLY A 84 -15.42 10.10 -2.01
N ASP A 85 -14.95 11.33 -2.13
CA ASP A 85 -14.39 11.86 -3.37
C ASP A 85 -12.87 12.12 -3.29
N ASN A 86 -12.34 12.30 -2.07
CA ASN A 86 -10.91 12.58 -1.88
C ASN A 86 -10.44 12.16 -0.47
N LEU A 87 -9.11 12.06 -0.32
CA LEU A 87 -8.44 11.76 0.95
C LEU A 87 -7.55 12.93 1.35
N ILE A 88 -7.73 13.43 2.57
CA ILE A 88 -6.91 14.50 3.16
C ILE A 88 -6.12 13.97 4.37
N GLU A 89 -5.06 14.69 4.73
CA GLU A 89 -4.17 14.30 5.83
C GLU A 89 -3.59 12.88 5.64
N ALA A 90 -3.26 12.52 4.40
CA ALA A 90 -2.82 11.20 4.05
C ALA A 90 -1.41 10.90 4.60
N VAL A 91 -1.28 9.84 5.37
CA VAL A 91 0.00 9.32 5.88
C VAL A 91 0.26 7.97 5.22
N PHE A 92 1.42 7.85 4.58
CA PHE A 92 1.84 6.62 3.92
C PHE A 92 2.83 5.84 4.77
N THR A 93 2.62 4.54 4.83
CA THR A 93 3.56 3.59 5.46
C THR A 93 3.90 2.52 4.44
N ARG A 94 5.18 2.25 4.25
CA ARG A 94 5.68 1.17 3.39
C ARG A 94 6.20 0.04 4.25
N GLU A 95 5.81 -1.18 3.90
CA GLU A 95 6.28 -2.40 4.53
C GLU A 95 6.77 -3.37 3.46
N SER A 96 7.98 -3.89 3.63
CA SER A 96 8.54 -4.91 2.75
C SER A 96 8.80 -6.17 3.56
N LYS A 97 8.21 -7.28 3.13
CA LYS A 97 8.38 -8.61 3.74
C LYS A 97 9.15 -9.50 2.79
N VAL A 98 10.33 -9.93 3.22
CA VAL A 98 11.17 -10.83 2.44
C VAL A 98 10.93 -12.27 2.88
N TYR A 99 10.58 -13.11 1.92
CA TYR A 99 10.39 -14.54 2.07
C TYR A 99 11.45 -15.30 1.25
N ILE A 100 11.62 -16.58 1.53
CA ILE A 100 12.56 -17.46 0.80
C ILE A 100 12.27 -17.47 -0.70
N ILE A 101 10.99 -17.39 -1.10
CA ILE A 101 10.55 -17.48 -2.49
C ILE A 101 10.32 -16.11 -3.16
N GLY A 102 10.44 -15.01 -2.41
CA GLY A 102 10.21 -13.68 -2.98
C GLY A 102 9.97 -12.59 -1.94
N THR A 103 9.55 -11.42 -2.43
CA THR A 103 9.30 -10.26 -1.60
C THR A 103 7.88 -9.73 -1.82
N VAL A 104 7.19 -9.41 -0.74
CA VAL A 104 5.93 -8.68 -0.75
C VAL A 104 6.18 -7.24 -0.31
N ASN A 105 5.79 -6.28 -1.14
CA ASN A 105 5.84 -4.87 -0.80
C ASN A 105 4.43 -4.35 -0.64
N ASN A 106 4.13 -3.77 0.51
CA ASN A 106 2.84 -3.19 0.84
C ASN A 106 2.98 -1.68 1.04
N ILE A 107 2.03 -0.94 0.52
CA ILE A 107 1.85 0.48 0.79
C ILE A 107 0.51 0.62 1.50
N TYR A 108 0.54 1.17 2.69
CA TYR A 108 -0.64 1.53 3.46
C TYR A 108 -0.80 3.03 3.43
N VAL A 109 -2.03 3.50 3.26
CA VAL A 109 -2.40 4.90 3.46
C VAL A 109 -3.44 5.00 4.54
N LYS A 110 -3.30 5.99 5.41
CA LYS A 110 -4.30 6.35 6.41
C LYS A 110 -4.58 7.83 6.30
N GLY A 111 -5.86 8.22 6.29
CA GLY A 111 -6.26 9.61 6.17
C GLY A 111 -7.73 9.81 6.44
N LYS A 112 -8.21 11.04 6.25
CA LYS A 112 -9.62 11.40 6.36
C LYS A 112 -10.24 11.47 4.97
N VAL A 113 -11.29 10.70 4.75
CA VAL A 113 -12.07 10.74 3.51
C VAL A 113 -13.04 11.89 3.58
N ILE A 114 -13.09 12.67 2.50
CA ILE A 114 -14.00 13.79 2.34
C ILE A 114 -14.91 13.59 1.13
N ARG A 115 -16.08 14.21 1.19
CA ARG A 115 -17.02 14.34 0.08
C ARG A 115 -17.23 15.82 -0.21
N TYR A 116 -17.09 16.20 -1.48
CA TYR A 116 -17.39 17.56 -1.90
C TYR A 116 -18.89 17.77 -1.96
N GLN A 117 -19.37 18.84 -1.33
CA GLN A 117 -20.75 19.30 -1.55
C GLN A 117 -20.81 19.94 -2.92
N ARG A 118 -21.40 19.23 -3.89
CA ARG A 118 -21.67 19.79 -5.21
C ARG A 118 -22.82 20.80 -5.08
N ASP A 119 -22.51 22.06 -5.21
CA ASP A 119 -23.54 23.05 -5.47
C ASP A 119 -23.98 22.89 -6.94
N ASP A 120 -25.15 22.31 -7.17
CA ASP A 120 -25.72 22.08 -8.51
C ASP A 120 -25.93 23.40 -9.30
N ARG A 121 -25.67 24.55 -8.68
CA ARG A 121 -25.83 25.88 -9.29
C ARG A 121 -24.64 26.32 -10.14
N ASP A 122 -23.49 25.69 -10.02
CA ASP A 122 -22.24 26.20 -10.61
C ASP A 122 -21.78 25.42 -11.86
N TYR A 123 -22.58 24.46 -12.36
CA TYR A 123 -22.28 23.75 -13.60
C TYR A 123 -23.36 24.01 -14.65
N PRO A 124 -23.22 25.07 -15.49
CA PRO A 124 -24.10 25.28 -16.62
C PRO A 124 -24.01 24.05 -17.56
N ASP A 125 -25.15 23.46 -17.78
CA ASP A 125 -25.46 22.29 -18.57
C ASP A 125 -24.60 22.15 -19.85
N VAL A 126 -23.58 21.29 -19.82
CA VAL A 126 -22.75 20.92 -20.99
C VAL A 126 -23.58 20.06 -21.99
N LYS A 127 -24.85 19.79 -21.70
CA LYS A 127 -25.73 18.94 -22.53
C LYS A 127 -26.37 19.61 -23.74
N LYS A 128 -26.04 20.87 -24.06
CA LYS A 128 -26.59 21.54 -25.27
C LYS A 128 -25.50 21.93 -26.27
N ARG A 129 -24.74 20.95 -26.77
CA ARG A 129 -24.06 21.06 -28.07
C ARG A 129 -24.23 19.75 -28.82
N LYS A 130 -25.34 19.59 -29.47
CA LYS A 130 -25.51 18.79 -30.69
C LYS A 130 -25.59 19.69 -31.86
#